data_eca30819ebd1c60eb1327e930452a6dc
#
_entry.id   eca30819ebd1c60eb1327e930452a6dc
#
_cell.length_a   1.000
_cell.length_b   1.000
_cell.length_c   1.000
_cell.angle_alpha   90.00
_cell.angle_beta   90.00
_cell.angle_gamma   90.00
#
_symmetry.space_group_name_H-M   'P 1'
#
loop_
_entity.id
_entity.type
_entity.pdbx_description
1 polymer ?
#
loop_
_entity_poly.entity_id
_entity_poly.type
_entity_poly.pdbx_seq_one_letter_code
_entity_poly.pdbx_strand_id
1 'polypeptide(L)'
;MKMQFTTLLAATTLAATLGVGCGGAAPSDEDRATELDAPLKNNAARRYEWWREERAARQADFDGFLATNAAAFSSFKNAALGRLGVPMVMMRLFPEIFPDIWGAPGDYFAPVGFAKDPFEPARVLPLGLGYAPSSPAVPTPYGPVNVNVATLTCMGCHAGRVQGNDGVLRTIVGAPNTQFDGFRGAIYRTVNDPRYTADAFRAQIAAKAATPGWLYGDPKLAQQEALELGIFMTPGVAEQFLAKLRAGSIFGAQRFAQTLGAYTYAPTPNAPDLNGHTPGYLDAIGAGIAIVVDPAKLSAADVKAALPPLPAMVDIMSVWGQSDRPAAQWDGSIQDHAHRNLAAEFGVVGDPTALNMNNVDLTTPFTDAMPAPPYPFDIENQAQKRGEKLYNRYCASCHQAGNASIFPLLSTGTDPNRAIIWKPYSVAALRQVLRAACSNPATCNHADGTPLADAEIVNPTGGYMALPLDGIWARAPYLHNGSVPTLDALLTKKRPTRFYRGNITYDEKEVGFTWNKATRPTAALYDTTKSGNSNLGHSSRKFLGDIDWSCEDDKRHDLLEYLKTL
;
A
#
# COMPACT_ATOMS: atom_id res chain seq x y z
N MET A 1 11.45 -54.28 -38.31
CA MET A 1 9.98 -54.49 -38.48
C MET A 1 9.34 -53.11 -38.54
N LYS A 2 8.87 -52.75 -39.73
CA LYS A 2 8.25 -51.47 -40.08
C LYS A 2 6.91 -51.31 -39.37
N MET A 3 6.56 -50.11 -38.92
CA MET A 3 5.27 -49.50 -39.29
C MET A 3 5.29 -48.01 -39.00
N GLN A 4 5.21 -47.24 -40.08
CA GLN A 4 4.82 -45.83 -40.12
C GLN A 4 3.33 -45.73 -39.87
N PHE A 5 2.89 -44.67 -39.18
CA PHE A 5 1.60 -44.02 -39.45
C PHE A 5 1.73 -42.51 -39.30
N THR A 6 1.72 -41.87 -40.45
CA THR A 6 1.50 -40.44 -40.67
C THR A 6 0.00 -40.20 -40.64
N THR A 7 -0.45 -39.22 -39.88
CA THR A 7 -1.71 -38.53 -40.19
C THR A 7 -1.62 -37.07 -39.78
N LEU A 8 -1.55 -36.25 -40.79
CA LEU A 8 -1.69 -34.80 -40.77
C LEU A 8 -3.17 -34.47 -40.61
N LEU A 9 -3.54 -33.70 -39.57
CA LEU A 9 -4.82 -33.01 -39.53
C LEU A 9 -4.57 -31.53 -39.28
N ALA A 10 -4.71 -30.77 -40.35
CA ALA A 10 -4.79 -29.31 -40.32
C ALA A 10 -6.17 -28.94 -39.76
N ALA A 11 -6.20 -28.37 -38.55
CA ALA A 11 -7.37 -27.70 -38.01
C ALA A 11 -7.24 -26.21 -38.22
N THR A 12 -7.89 -25.70 -39.26
CA THR A 12 -8.18 -24.28 -39.44
C THR A 12 -9.14 -23.82 -38.33
N THR A 13 -8.61 -23.13 -37.35
CA THR A 13 -9.43 -22.43 -36.36
C THR A 13 -9.97 -21.13 -36.96
N LEU A 14 -11.22 -21.19 -37.35
CA LEU A 14 -12.03 -20.04 -37.68
C LEU A 14 -12.31 -19.29 -36.36
N ALA A 15 -11.66 -18.15 -36.11
CA ALA A 15 -11.98 -17.27 -35.03
C ALA A 15 -13.32 -16.58 -35.34
N ALA A 16 -14.39 -17.17 -34.86
CA ALA A 16 -15.67 -16.51 -34.80
C ALA A 16 -15.63 -15.49 -33.65
N THR A 17 -15.50 -14.23 -33.96
CA THR A 17 -15.81 -13.13 -33.07
C THR A 17 -17.33 -13.17 -32.83
N LEU A 18 -17.73 -13.89 -31.79
CA LEU A 18 -19.07 -13.75 -31.25
C LEU A 18 -19.15 -12.38 -30.57
N GLY A 19 -19.65 -11.40 -31.28
CA GLY A 19 -20.20 -10.20 -30.70
C GLY A 19 -21.33 -10.64 -29.76
N VAL A 20 -21.09 -10.56 -28.46
CA VAL A 20 -22.16 -10.70 -27.46
C VAL A 20 -23.02 -9.46 -27.58
N GLY A 21 -24.06 -9.55 -28.39
CA GLY A 21 -25.12 -8.55 -28.43
C GLY A 21 -25.84 -8.55 -27.08
N CYS A 22 -26.00 -7.37 -26.49
CA CYS A 22 -26.85 -7.17 -25.31
C CYS A 22 -28.32 -7.40 -25.72
N GLY A 23 -28.79 -8.64 -25.66
CA GLY A 23 -30.19 -9.01 -25.83
C GLY A 23 -30.91 -8.75 -24.52
N GLY A 24 -31.48 -7.56 -24.35
CA GLY A 24 -32.27 -7.19 -23.17
C GLY A 24 -33.52 -8.05 -23.06
N ALA A 25 -33.68 -8.72 -21.92
CA ALA A 25 -35.04 -9.08 -21.47
C ALA A 25 -35.78 -7.77 -21.14
N ALA A 26 -37.02 -7.63 -21.63
CA ALA A 26 -37.85 -6.47 -21.33
C ALA A 26 -37.96 -6.30 -19.78
N PRO A 27 -37.90 -5.04 -19.27
CA PRO A 27 -38.01 -4.80 -17.84
C PRO A 27 -39.37 -5.28 -17.33
N SER A 28 -39.37 -5.92 -16.14
CA SER A 28 -40.61 -6.31 -15.46
C SER A 28 -41.38 -5.06 -15.03
N ASP A 29 -42.71 -5.17 -14.95
CA ASP A 29 -43.58 -4.05 -14.58
C ASP A 29 -43.30 -3.44 -13.20
N GLU A 30 -42.53 -4.13 -12.32
CA GLU A 30 -42.07 -3.57 -11.04
C GLU A 30 -40.93 -2.54 -11.20
N ASP A 31 -40.18 -2.59 -12.30
CA ASP A 31 -39.11 -1.61 -12.60
C ASP A 31 -39.66 -0.28 -13.19
N ARG A 32 -40.95 -0.22 -13.58
CA ARG A 32 -41.63 0.94 -14.16
C ARG A 32 -42.37 1.83 -13.18
N ALA A 33 -42.55 1.43 -11.95
CA ALA A 33 -43.29 2.21 -10.96
C ALA A 33 -42.36 3.20 -10.25
N THR A 34 -42.37 4.41 -10.75
CA THR A 34 -42.18 5.73 -10.13
C THR A 34 -41.30 6.67 -10.95
N GLU A 35 -41.62 6.89 -12.21
CA GLU A 35 -41.31 8.15 -12.86
C GLU A 35 -42.49 9.12 -12.62
N LEU A 36 -42.37 9.92 -11.56
CA LEU A 36 -43.11 11.16 -11.45
C LEU A 36 -42.20 12.27 -11.96
N ASP A 37 -42.37 12.61 -13.24
CA ASP A 37 -41.78 13.76 -13.88
C ASP A 37 -42.30 15.06 -13.24
N ALA A 38 -41.41 15.74 -12.49
CA ALA A 38 -41.53 17.13 -12.14
C ALA A 38 -40.58 17.97 -13.01
N PRO A 39 -40.95 19.20 -13.39
CA PRO A 39 -40.32 19.92 -14.52
C PRO A 39 -38.84 20.23 -14.29
N LEU A 40 -38.02 19.73 -15.21
CA LEU A 40 -36.56 19.61 -15.21
C LEU A 40 -35.76 20.91 -15.45
N LYS A 41 -36.28 22.09 -15.31
CA LYS A 41 -35.57 23.32 -15.69
C LYS A 41 -34.85 24.09 -14.59
N ASN A 42 -34.93 23.63 -13.30
CA ASN A 42 -34.17 24.24 -12.19
C ASN A 42 -33.31 23.24 -11.42
N ASN A 43 -33.02 22.05 -11.95
CA ASN A 43 -32.51 20.92 -11.19
C ASN A 43 -31.01 20.65 -11.33
N ALA A 44 -30.25 21.33 -12.18
CA ALA A 44 -28.82 21.04 -12.31
C ALA A 44 -28.04 21.29 -10.99
N ALA A 45 -28.40 22.34 -10.24
CA ALA A 45 -27.80 22.63 -8.96
C ALA A 45 -28.25 21.61 -7.87
N ARG A 46 -29.52 21.24 -7.83
CA ARG A 46 -30.10 20.31 -6.87
C ARG A 46 -29.64 18.85 -7.06
N ARG A 47 -29.14 18.52 -8.26
CA ARG A 47 -28.64 17.16 -8.57
C ARG A 47 -27.54 16.69 -7.63
N TYR A 48 -26.68 17.62 -7.18
CA TYR A 48 -25.50 17.36 -6.36
C TYR A 48 -25.56 18.02 -4.97
N GLU A 49 -26.58 18.86 -4.69
CA GLU A 49 -26.66 19.69 -3.49
C GLU A 49 -26.63 18.85 -2.21
N TRP A 50 -27.43 17.78 -2.15
CA TRP A 50 -27.45 16.86 -1.03
C TRP A 50 -26.04 16.31 -0.70
N TRP A 51 -25.30 15.86 -1.72
CA TRP A 51 -23.98 15.31 -1.44
C TRP A 51 -22.98 16.39 -1.01
N ARG A 52 -23.09 17.57 -1.50
CA ARG A 52 -22.20 18.67 -1.08
C ARG A 52 -22.40 19.02 0.39
N GLU A 53 -23.64 19.00 0.88
CA GLU A 53 -23.96 19.18 2.30
C GLU A 53 -23.47 17.98 3.14
N GLU A 54 -23.81 16.76 2.73
CA GLU A 54 -23.42 15.52 3.37
C GLU A 54 -21.90 15.37 3.45
N ARG A 55 -21.21 15.64 2.34
CA ARG A 55 -19.74 15.63 2.29
C ARG A 55 -19.12 16.63 3.25
N ALA A 56 -19.67 17.83 3.35
CA ALA A 56 -19.16 18.84 4.28
C ALA A 56 -19.31 18.38 5.74
N ALA A 57 -20.45 17.76 6.07
CA ALA A 57 -20.68 17.19 7.40
C ALA A 57 -19.70 16.03 7.69
N ARG A 58 -19.58 15.07 6.78
CA ARG A 58 -18.65 13.93 6.93
C ARG A 58 -17.17 14.38 6.99
N GLN A 59 -16.81 15.42 6.25
CA GLN A 59 -15.45 15.98 6.32
C GLN A 59 -15.21 16.62 7.69
N ALA A 60 -16.20 17.34 8.23
CA ALA A 60 -16.09 17.92 9.58
C ALA A 60 -15.98 16.83 10.66
N ASP A 61 -16.73 15.74 10.53
CA ASP A 61 -16.64 14.58 11.43
C ASP A 61 -15.26 13.91 11.34
N PHE A 62 -14.75 13.73 10.12
CA PHE A 62 -13.41 13.17 9.89
C PHE A 62 -12.31 14.07 10.50
N ASP A 63 -12.38 15.38 10.25
CA ASP A 63 -11.43 16.35 10.82
C ASP A 63 -11.53 16.40 12.34
N GLY A 64 -12.76 16.32 12.89
CA GLY A 64 -13.02 16.21 14.33
C GLY A 64 -12.42 14.93 14.93
N PHE A 65 -12.52 13.81 14.23
CA PHE A 65 -11.86 12.56 14.64
C PHE A 65 -10.33 12.72 14.71
N LEU A 66 -9.71 13.30 13.67
CA LEU A 66 -8.27 13.54 13.67
C LEU A 66 -7.83 14.47 14.80
N ALA A 67 -8.60 15.53 15.06
CA ALA A 67 -8.33 16.48 16.13
C ALA A 67 -8.48 15.85 17.53
N THR A 68 -9.53 15.05 17.75
CA THR A 68 -9.76 14.34 19.00
C THR A 68 -8.65 13.30 19.28
N ASN A 69 -8.12 12.67 18.22
CA ASN A 69 -7.07 11.68 18.30
C ASN A 69 -5.69 12.25 17.91
N ALA A 70 -5.43 13.53 18.18
CA ALA A 70 -4.25 14.24 17.69
C ALA A 70 -2.91 13.56 18.00
N ALA A 71 -2.74 12.96 19.18
CA ALA A 71 -1.53 12.23 19.56
C ALA A 71 -1.32 10.98 18.70
N ALA A 72 -2.36 10.19 18.48
CA ALA A 72 -2.32 9.00 17.64
C ALA A 72 -2.14 9.38 16.16
N PHE A 73 -2.82 10.42 15.67
CA PHE A 73 -2.63 10.94 14.32
C PHE A 73 -1.20 11.46 14.12
N SER A 74 -0.64 12.17 15.10
CA SER A 74 0.76 12.62 15.06
C SER A 74 1.72 11.41 14.99
N SER A 75 1.46 10.35 15.78
CA SER A 75 2.24 9.11 15.72
C SER A 75 2.12 8.44 14.36
N PHE A 76 0.91 8.25 13.85
CA PHE A 76 0.62 7.67 12.53
C PHE A 76 1.33 8.42 11.40
N LYS A 77 1.38 9.75 11.49
CA LYS A 77 1.99 10.62 10.48
C LYS A 77 3.50 10.73 10.60
N ASN A 78 4.03 10.85 11.82
CA ASN A 78 5.39 11.33 12.09
C ASN A 78 6.31 10.31 12.76
N ALA A 79 5.76 9.29 13.47
CA ALA A 79 6.60 8.35 14.17
C ALA A 79 7.30 7.40 13.19
N ALA A 80 8.61 7.31 13.29
CA ALA A 80 9.38 6.29 12.60
C ALA A 80 8.93 4.89 13.03
N LEU A 81 8.70 3.98 12.09
CA LEU A 81 8.28 2.60 12.36
C LEU A 81 9.34 1.78 13.13
N GLY A 82 10.53 2.31 13.24
CA GLY A 82 11.57 1.69 14.05
C GLY A 82 12.80 2.56 14.20
N ARG A 83 13.78 2.01 14.88
CA ARG A 83 15.02 2.67 15.33
C ARG A 83 16.23 2.26 14.49
N LEU A 84 16.00 1.58 13.37
CA LEU A 84 16.97 1.30 12.30
C LEU A 84 16.53 2.01 11.04
N GLY A 85 17.46 2.72 10.41
CA GLY A 85 17.16 3.51 9.20
C GLY A 85 18.39 4.21 8.66
N VAL A 86 18.12 5.18 7.79
CA VAL A 86 19.18 6.05 7.23
C VAL A 86 19.44 7.19 8.20
N PRO A 87 20.70 7.49 8.59
CA PRO A 87 20.99 8.66 9.41
C PRO A 87 20.32 9.93 8.85
N MET A 88 19.70 10.72 9.71
CA MET A 88 18.90 11.89 9.32
C MET A 88 19.71 12.85 8.47
N VAL A 89 20.98 13.08 8.83
CA VAL A 89 21.92 13.90 8.05
C VAL A 89 22.04 13.41 6.61
N MET A 90 22.22 12.10 6.43
CA MET A 90 22.34 11.50 5.09
C MET A 90 21.03 11.60 4.31
N MET A 91 19.91 11.30 4.95
CA MET A 91 18.58 11.38 4.32
C MET A 91 18.29 12.79 3.79
N ARG A 92 18.64 13.81 4.56
CA ARG A 92 18.47 15.21 4.17
C ARG A 92 19.39 15.66 3.03
N LEU A 93 20.53 14.99 2.88
CA LEU A 93 21.50 15.29 1.82
C LEU A 93 21.28 14.51 0.53
N PHE A 94 20.45 13.46 0.56
CA PHE A 94 20.20 12.66 -0.65
C PHE A 94 19.70 13.47 -1.84
N PRO A 95 18.74 14.39 -1.74
CA PRO A 95 18.33 15.23 -2.87
C PRO A 95 19.43 16.16 -3.39
N GLU A 96 20.33 16.60 -2.50
CA GLU A 96 21.44 17.50 -2.87
C GLU A 96 22.51 16.78 -3.70
N ILE A 97 22.76 15.50 -3.39
CA ILE A 97 23.83 14.70 -4.01
C ILE A 97 23.28 13.82 -5.15
N PHE A 98 22.04 13.31 -5.01
CA PHE A 98 21.41 12.34 -5.91
C PHE A 98 20.02 12.79 -6.38
N PRO A 99 19.89 13.99 -7.01
CA PRO A 99 18.59 14.52 -7.42
C PRO A 99 17.88 13.66 -8.46
N ASP A 100 18.62 12.88 -9.25
CA ASP A 100 18.12 11.89 -10.21
C ASP A 100 17.44 10.69 -9.57
N ILE A 101 17.75 10.40 -8.29
CA ILE A 101 17.13 9.30 -7.52
C ILE A 101 16.01 9.83 -6.63
N TRP A 102 16.24 10.97 -5.94
CA TRP A 102 15.37 11.46 -4.87
C TRP A 102 14.55 12.70 -5.23
N GLY A 103 14.73 13.25 -6.43
CA GLY A 103 14.23 14.57 -6.80
C GLY A 103 15.13 15.71 -6.34
N ALA A 104 14.89 16.91 -6.84
CA ALA A 104 15.62 18.09 -6.40
C ALA A 104 15.30 18.45 -4.94
N PRO A 105 16.17 19.19 -4.24
CA PRO A 105 15.84 19.76 -2.94
C PRO A 105 14.52 20.55 -2.99
N GLY A 106 13.58 20.18 -2.11
CA GLY A 106 12.23 20.75 -2.11
C GLY A 106 11.17 19.95 -2.86
N ASP A 107 11.54 18.92 -3.62
CA ASP A 107 10.59 17.99 -4.27
C ASP A 107 10.04 16.92 -3.31
N TYR A 108 10.51 16.92 -2.08
CA TYR A 108 10.04 16.00 -1.04
C TYR A 108 10.04 14.53 -1.46
N PHE A 109 11.10 14.08 -2.16
CA PHE A 109 11.29 12.71 -2.66
C PHE A 109 10.15 12.23 -3.57
N ALA A 110 9.61 13.12 -4.39
CA ALA A 110 8.51 12.82 -5.31
C ALA A 110 8.78 11.63 -6.26
N PRO A 111 10.00 11.39 -6.77
CA PRO A 111 10.31 10.21 -7.56
C PRO A 111 10.12 8.86 -6.82
N VAL A 112 10.15 8.90 -5.48
CA VAL A 112 9.94 7.72 -4.61
C VAL A 112 8.49 7.66 -4.09
N GLY A 113 7.62 8.58 -4.54
CA GLY A 113 6.21 8.57 -4.20
C GLY A 113 5.84 9.35 -2.95
N PHE A 114 6.79 10.07 -2.35
CA PHE A 114 6.52 10.98 -1.24
C PHE A 114 6.01 12.36 -1.71
N ALA A 115 5.59 13.18 -0.77
CA ALA A 115 5.12 14.54 -1.03
C ALA A 115 5.36 15.45 0.17
N LYS A 116 5.26 16.76 -0.05
CA LYS A 116 5.21 17.74 1.03
C LYS A 116 4.07 17.40 1.99
N ASP A 117 4.32 17.57 3.29
CA ASP A 117 3.28 17.38 4.31
C ASP A 117 2.26 18.54 4.25
N PRO A 118 0.99 18.28 3.90
CA PRO A 118 -0.03 19.32 3.87
C PRO A 118 -0.52 19.70 5.27
N PHE A 119 -0.30 18.85 6.27
CA PHE A 119 -0.73 19.07 7.67
C PHE A 119 0.31 19.86 8.46
N GLU A 120 1.59 19.78 8.06
CA GLU A 120 2.72 20.53 8.64
C GLU A 120 3.61 21.11 7.52
N PRO A 121 3.19 22.20 6.87
CA PRO A 121 3.91 22.75 5.71
C PRO A 121 5.36 23.20 5.98
N ALA A 122 5.70 23.45 7.25
CA ALA A 122 7.06 23.80 7.68
C ALA A 122 7.97 22.58 7.88
N ARG A 123 7.43 21.37 7.85
CA ARG A 123 8.19 20.14 8.05
C ARG A 123 9.21 19.92 6.94
N VAL A 124 10.44 19.59 7.32
CA VAL A 124 11.56 19.40 6.38
C VAL A 124 11.60 18.02 5.75
N LEU A 125 11.05 16.99 6.42
CA LEU A 125 10.87 15.66 5.84
C LEU A 125 9.55 15.60 5.07
N PRO A 126 9.49 14.79 4.01
CA PRO A 126 8.23 14.55 3.32
C PRO A 126 7.24 13.82 4.24
N LEU A 127 5.96 13.93 3.91
CA LEU A 127 4.92 13.09 4.48
C LEU A 127 5.28 11.61 4.26
N GLY A 128 5.21 10.80 5.31
CA GLY A 128 5.54 9.38 5.24
C GLY A 128 6.96 9.01 5.65
N LEU A 129 7.80 9.99 6.00
CA LEU A 129 9.07 9.77 6.67
C LEU A 129 9.06 10.36 8.08
N GLY A 130 9.60 9.62 9.03
CA GLY A 130 9.84 10.06 10.41
C GLY A 130 11.27 9.78 10.82
N TYR A 131 11.64 10.21 12.01
CA TYR A 131 12.95 9.88 12.58
C TYR A 131 12.84 9.49 14.05
N ALA A 132 13.81 8.71 14.52
CA ALA A 132 13.96 8.29 15.90
C ALA A 132 15.45 8.11 16.24
N PRO A 133 15.84 8.19 17.52
CA PRO A 133 17.19 7.81 17.93
C PRO A 133 17.52 6.38 17.54
N SER A 134 18.69 6.12 16.98
CA SER A 134 19.13 4.79 16.55
C SER A 134 19.19 3.82 17.72
N SER A 135 18.83 2.57 17.46
CA SER A 135 19.02 1.47 18.41
C SER A 135 19.38 0.19 17.64
N PRO A 136 20.51 -0.44 17.94
CA PRO A 136 21.53 0.01 18.90
C PRO A 136 22.25 1.28 18.49
N ALA A 137 22.99 1.90 19.42
CA ALA A 137 23.89 3.00 19.11
C ALA A 137 24.89 2.59 18.04
N VAL A 138 25.25 3.56 17.19
CA VAL A 138 26.18 3.30 16.08
C VAL A 138 27.61 3.34 16.60
N PRO A 139 28.41 2.27 16.46
CA PRO A 139 29.82 2.29 16.84
C PRO A 139 30.58 3.34 16.03
N THR A 140 31.41 4.11 16.71
CA THR A 140 32.37 5.03 16.07
C THR A 140 33.76 4.84 16.69
N PRO A 141 34.82 5.38 16.09
CA PRO A 141 36.16 5.37 16.69
C PRO A 141 36.24 6.03 18.06
N TYR A 142 35.26 6.87 18.41
CA TYR A 142 35.20 7.64 19.66
C TYR A 142 34.18 7.08 20.66
N GLY A 143 33.67 5.86 20.42
CA GLY A 143 32.63 5.21 21.19
C GLY A 143 31.29 5.16 20.47
N PRO A 144 30.30 4.43 21.02
CA PRO A 144 28.99 4.32 20.45
C PRO A 144 28.22 5.65 20.57
N VAL A 145 27.57 6.08 19.48
CA VAL A 145 26.76 7.30 19.44
C VAL A 145 25.34 7.00 18.97
N ASN A 146 24.36 7.66 19.54
CA ASN A 146 23.00 7.67 19.03
C ASN A 146 22.86 8.88 18.08
N VAL A 147 22.50 8.60 16.84
CA VAL A 147 22.08 9.60 15.85
C VAL A 147 20.64 9.35 15.50
N ASN A 148 19.93 10.41 15.10
CA ASN A 148 18.60 10.19 14.57
C ASN A 148 18.66 9.49 13.22
N VAL A 149 17.85 8.45 13.06
CA VAL A 149 17.69 7.71 11.81
C VAL A 149 16.30 7.93 11.25
N ALA A 150 16.22 8.21 9.95
CA ALA A 150 14.97 8.36 9.22
C ALA A 150 14.54 7.00 8.67
N THR A 151 13.25 6.71 8.81
CA THR A 151 12.60 5.56 8.19
C THR A 151 11.13 5.90 7.86
N LEU A 152 10.40 4.94 7.30
CA LEU A 152 8.98 5.13 6.98
C LEU A 152 8.14 5.37 8.24
N THR A 153 7.05 6.11 8.07
CA THR A 153 5.91 6.16 8.98
C THR A 153 4.73 5.43 8.36
N CYS A 154 3.62 5.26 9.08
CA CYS A 154 2.41 4.66 8.50
C CYS A 154 1.94 5.41 7.24
N MET A 155 2.06 6.74 7.21
CA MET A 155 1.69 7.54 6.04
C MET A 155 2.65 7.40 4.85
N GLY A 156 3.77 6.72 4.97
CA GLY A 156 4.60 6.34 3.82
C GLY A 156 3.83 5.48 2.83
N CYS A 157 3.06 4.53 3.37
CA CYS A 157 2.24 3.61 2.59
C CYS A 157 0.75 4.00 2.57
N HIS A 158 0.27 4.79 3.56
CA HIS A 158 -1.14 5.07 3.77
C HIS A 158 -1.48 6.57 3.71
N ALA A 159 -0.95 7.26 2.70
CA ALA A 159 -1.29 8.63 2.32
C ALA A 159 -1.56 8.69 0.82
N GLY A 160 -2.75 8.28 0.40
CA GLY A 160 -3.17 8.32 -1.00
C GLY A 160 -3.26 9.76 -1.51
N ARG A 161 -3.03 9.97 -2.79
CA ARG A 161 -3.15 11.29 -3.43
C ARG A 161 -4.05 11.19 -4.64
N VAL A 162 -5.03 12.08 -4.71
CA VAL A 162 -5.97 12.16 -5.82
C VAL A 162 -6.08 13.58 -6.36
N GLN A 163 -6.15 13.73 -7.67
CA GLN A 163 -6.41 14.98 -8.36
C GLN A 163 -7.58 14.79 -9.31
N GLY A 164 -8.70 15.40 -8.98
CA GLY A 164 -9.91 15.34 -9.81
C GLY A 164 -9.89 16.32 -10.97
N ASN A 165 -11.03 16.44 -11.63
CA ASN A 165 -11.24 17.35 -12.76
C ASN A 165 -11.11 18.84 -12.38
N ASP A 166 -11.25 19.17 -11.10
CA ASP A 166 -11.01 20.52 -10.56
C ASP A 166 -9.52 20.90 -10.47
N GLY A 167 -8.62 19.97 -10.79
CA GLY A 167 -7.16 20.16 -10.73
C GLY A 167 -6.58 20.24 -9.31
N VAL A 168 -7.40 20.13 -8.26
CA VAL A 168 -6.95 20.21 -6.86
C VAL A 168 -6.37 18.88 -6.42
N LEU A 169 -5.11 18.89 -5.97
CA LEU A 169 -4.45 17.72 -5.39
C LEU A 169 -4.86 17.57 -3.92
N ARG A 170 -5.40 16.40 -3.60
CA ARG A 170 -5.84 16.03 -2.24
C ARG A 170 -5.00 14.90 -1.69
N THR A 171 -4.66 14.97 -0.41
CA THR A 171 -4.03 13.89 0.35
C THR A 171 -5.12 13.19 1.17
N ILE A 172 -5.25 11.89 0.98
CA ILE A 172 -6.28 11.06 1.61
C ILE A 172 -5.62 10.20 2.69
N VAL A 173 -5.87 10.56 3.94
CA VAL A 173 -5.32 9.86 5.12
C VAL A 173 -5.87 8.43 5.17
N GLY A 174 -4.99 7.46 5.40
CA GLY A 174 -5.36 6.04 5.48
C GLY A 174 -5.57 5.34 4.14
N ALA A 175 -5.63 6.08 3.04
CA ALA A 175 -5.74 5.50 1.70
C ALA A 175 -4.40 4.89 1.23
N PRO A 176 -4.43 3.88 0.35
CA PRO A 176 -3.24 3.35 -0.28
C PRO A 176 -2.42 4.46 -0.97
N ASN A 177 -1.11 4.50 -0.72
CA ASN A 177 -0.23 5.35 -1.49
C ASN A 177 0.16 4.66 -2.80
N THR A 178 -0.67 4.81 -3.80
CA THR A 178 -0.49 4.19 -5.12
C THR A 178 0.69 4.80 -5.91
N GLN A 179 1.35 5.83 -5.38
CA GLN A 179 2.54 6.44 -5.95
C GLN A 179 3.84 5.97 -5.29
N PHE A 180 3.73 5.23 -4.16
CA PHE A 180 4.90 4.73 -3.44
C PHE A 180 5.69 3.75 -4.30
N ASP A 181 6.97 4.05 -4.51
CA ASP A 181 7.87 3.24 -5.33
C ASP A 181 9.19 2.99 -4.61
N GLY A 182 9.34 1.80 -4.10
CA GLY A 182 10.63 1.21 -3.75
C GLY A 182 11.61 2.04 -2.91
N PHE A 183 11.23 2.53 -1.71
CA PHE A 183 12.15 3.25 -0.82
C PHE A 183 13.49 2.53 -0.62
N ARG A 184 13.47 1.19 -0.43
CA ARG A 184 14.69 0.38 -0.34
C ARG A 184 15.49 0.37 -1.65
N GLY A 185 14.82 0.33 -2.79
CA GLY A 185 15.45 0.40 -4.09
C GLY A 185 16.17 1.73 -4.31
N ALA A 186 15.56 2.85 -3.88
CA ALA A 186 16.21 4.16 -3.93
C ALA A 186 17.48 4.20 -3.06
N ILE A 187 17.41 3.68 -1.83
CA ILE A 187 18.59 3.55 -0.95
C ILE A 187 19.67 2.69 -1.63
N TYR A 188 19.29 1.55 -2.21
CA TYR A 188 20.25 0.67 -2.89
C TYR A 188 20.93 1.35 -4.08
N ARG A 189 20.17 2.09 -4.91
CA ARG A 189 20.76 2.88 -6.00
C ARG A 189 21.73 3.93 -5.46
N THR A 190 21.34 4.61 -4.38
CA THR A 190 22.17 5.64 -3.73
C THR A 190 23.50 5.09 -3.25
N VAL A 191 23.50 3.99 -2.51
CA VAL A 191 24.75 3.44 -1.93
C VAL A 191 25.69 2.82 -2.98
N ASN A 192 25.19 2.53 -4.17
CA ASN A 192 25.99 2.04 -5.29
C ASN A 192 26.38 3.13 -6.30
N ASP A 193 25.90 4.36 -6.11
CA ASP A 193 26.25 5.51 -6.96
C ASP A 193 27.69 5.95 -6.71
N PRO A 194 28.48 6.31 -7.75
CA PRO A 194 29.84 6.82 -7.60
C PRO A 194 29.95 8.07 -6.72
N ARG A 195 28.89 8.89 -6.64
CA ARG A 195 28.81 10.10 -5.80
C ARG A 195 28.66 9.77 -4.30
N TYR A 196 28.42 8.53 -3.92
CA TYR A 196 28.27 8.11 -2.53
C TYR A 196 29.60 8.02 -1.82
N THR A 197 30.16 9.17 -1.48
CA THR A 197 31.48 9.33 -0.84
C THR A 197 31.40 10.26 0.38
N ALA A 198 32.25 10.04 1.38
CA ALA A 198 32.29 10.87 2.57
C ALA A 198 32.60 12.34 2.23
N ASP A 199 33.44 12.59 1.24
CA ASP A 199 33.79 13.96 0.83
C ASP A 199 32.58 14.70 0.22
N ALA A 200 31.75 14.03 -0.58
CA ALA A 200 30.50 14.60 -1.10
C ALA A 200 29.56 15.01 0.04
N PHE A 201 29.38 14.14 1.05
CA PHE A 201 28.56 14.44 2.22
C PHE A 201 29.15 15.59 3.04
N ARG A 202 30.45 15.60 3.34
CA ARG A 202 31.10 16.67 4.09
C ARG A 202 31.02 18.01 3.37
N ALA A 203 31.21 18.03 2.06
CA ALA A 203 31.08 19.25 1.25
C ALA A 203 29.67 19.85 1.38
N GLN A 204 28.63 19.00 1.32
CA GLN A 204 27.25 19.46 1.49
C GLN A 204 26.96 19.89 2.94
N ILE A 205 27.45 19.18 3.95
CA ILE A 205 27.33 19.56 5.35
C ILE A 205 27.97 20.97 5.57
N ALA A 206 29.16 21.18 5.07
CA ALA A 206 29.85 22.49 5.18
C ALA A 206 29.03 23.61 4.53
N ALA A 207 28.40 23.35 3.37
CA ALA A 207 27.55 24.32 2.69
C ALA A 207 26.26 24.63 3.48
N LYS A 208 25.74 23.68 4.24
CA LYS A 208 24.49 23.82 5.04
C LYS A 208 24.74 24.30 6.47
N ALA A 209 25.95 24.18 7.00
CA ALA A 209 26.28 24.52 8.39
C ALA A 209 25.99 26.00 8.76
N ALA A 210 25.92 26.89 7.77
CA ALA A 210 25.55 28.30 7.96
C ALA A 210 24.02 28.51 8.04
N THR A 211 23.20 27.47 7.91
CA THR A 211 21.74 27.57 7.93
C THR A 211 21.18 26.82 9.15
N PRO A 212 21.04 27.48 10.32
CA PRO A 212 20.50 26.85 11.52
C PRO A 212 19.09 26.29 11.27
N GLY A 213 18.81 25.10 11.81
CA GLY A 213 17.54 24.42 11.62
C GLY A 213 17.38 23.73 10.26
N TRP A 214 18.42 23.68 9.44
CA TRP A 214 18.37 22.99 8.16
C TRP A 214 18.02 21.51 8.29
N LEU A 215 18.57 20.82 9.30
CA LEU A 215 18.40 19.37 9.44
C LEU A 215 16.98 19.00 9.88
N TYR A 216 16.44 19.69 10.88
CA TYR A 216 15.17 19.35 11.53
C TYR A 216 14.03 20.33 11.22
N GLY A 217 14.32 21.55 10.78
CA GLY A 217 13.31 22.59 10.62
C GLY A 217 12.81 23.18 11.94
N ASP A 218 13.37 22.76 13.08
CA ASP A 218 12.99 23.22 14.42
C ASP A 218 14.19 23.85 15.14
N PRO A 219 14.15 25.15 15.44
CA PRO A 219 15.23 25.82 16.18
C PRO A 219 15.49 25.22 17.57
N LYS A 220 14.51 24.57 18.19
CA LYS A 220 14.69 23.89 19.48
C LYS A 220 15.63 22.71 19.41
N LEU A 221 15.82 22.14 18.21
CA LEU A 221 16.73 21.03 17.93
C LEU A 221 18.10 21.48 17.41
N ALA A 222 18.40 22.79 17.43
CA ALA A 222 19.66 23.33 16.90
C ALA A 222 20.90 22.71 17.57
N GLN A 223 20.85 22.41 18.86
CA GLN A 223 21.94 21.75 19.57
C GLN A 223 22.13 20.31 19.11
N GLN A 224 21.05 19.56 18.94
CA GLN A 224 21.07 18.20 18.41
C GLN A 224 21.57 18.20 16.96
N GLU A 225 21.10 19.14 16.14
CA GLU A 225 21.56 19.33 14.77
C GLU A 225 23.08 19.56 14.72
N ALA A 226 23.60 20.52 15.51
CA ALA A 226 25.04 20.81 15.56
C ALA A 226 25.86 19.58 15.99
N LEU A 227 25.36 18.80 16.95
CA LEU A 227 26.01 17.56 17.39
C LEU A 227 26.08 16.54 16.23
N GLU A 228 24.97 16.27 15.55
CA GLU A 228 24.92 15.28 14.47
C GLU A 228 25.74 15.70 13.25
N LEU A 229 25.68 16.96 12.86
CA LEU A 229 26.52 17.49 11.78
C LEU A 229 28.01 17.36 12.15
N GLY A 230 28.39 17.69 13.42
CA GLY A 230 29.75 17.54 13.93
C GLY A 230 30.24 16.09 13.90
N ILE A 231 29.39 15.13 14.23
CA ILE A 231 29.70 13.68 14.15
C ILE A 231 30.08 13.33 12.70
N PHE A 232 29.29 13.73 11.71
CA PHE A 232 29.57 13.43 10.30
C PHE A 232 30.79 14.17 9.73
N MET A 233 31.18 15.31 10.32
CA MET A 233 32.40 16.03 9.95
C MET A 233 33.66 15.41 10.57
N THR A 234 33.52 14.54 11.55
CA THR A 234 34.64 13.87 12.21
C THR A 234 35.30 12.86 11.27
N PRO A 235 36.66 12.92 11.10
CA PRO A 235 37.37 12.00 10.23
C PRO A 235 37.11 10.52 10.59
N GLY A 236 36.84 9.68 9.59
CA GLY A 236 36.56 8.26 9.73
C GLY A 236 35.12 7.91 10.14
N VAL A 237 34.34 8.85 10.68
CA VAL A 237 32.98 8.57 11.14
C VAL A 237 31.98 8.54 9.98
N ALA A 238 32.01 9.54 9.09
CA ALA A 238 31.16 9.52 7.89
C ALA A 238 31.41 8.26 7.06
N GLU A 239 32.66 7.88 6.86
CA GLU A 239 33.06 6.66 6.14
C GLU A 239 32.44 5.41 6.75
N GLN A 240 32.40 5.29 8.09
CA GLN A 240 31.78 4.16 8.79
C GLN A 240 30.27 4.12 8.59
N PHE A 241 29.57 5.27 8.69
CA PHE A 241 28.14 5.33 8.43
C PHE A 241 27.81 4.94 6.98
N LEU A 242 28.58 5.47 6.02
CA LEU A 242 28.40 5.15 4.60
C LEU A 242 28.65 3.65 4.35
N ALA A 243 29.74 3.11 4.90
CA ALA A 243 30.08 1.68 4.78
C ALA A 243 29.00 0.78 5.40
N LYS A 244 28.49 1.13 6.59
CA LYS A 244 27.45 0.38 7.29
C LYS A 244 26.13 0.39 6.50
N LEU A 245 25.69 1.55 5.99
CA LEU A 245 24.47 1.64 5.20
C LEU A 245 24.61 0.88 3.87
N ARG A 246 25.75 0.98 3.21
CA ARG A 246 26.05 0.22 1.99
C ARG A 246 26.03 -1.30 2.27
N ALA A 247 26.73 -1.75 3.31
CA ALA A 247 26.78 -3.16 3.68
C ALA A 247 25.39 -3.72 4.01
N GLY A 248 24.59 -2.99 4.80
CA GLY A 248 23.23 -3.37 5.15
C GLY A 248 22.30 -3.43 3.94
N SER A 249 22.41 -2.46 3.02
CA SER A 249 21.62 -2.41 1.80
C SER A 249 21.98 -3.56 0.84
N ILE A 250 23.28 -3.85 0.66
CA ILE A 250 23.76 -4.95 -0.18
C ILE A 250 23.38 -6.29 0.43
N PHE A 251 23.56 -6.48 1.76
CA PHE A 251 23.16 -7.69 2.48
C PHE A 251 21.64 -7.94 2.31
N GLY A 252 20.82 -6.92 2.51
CA GLY A 252 19.39 -7.00 2.28
C GLY A 252 19.06 -7.44 0.84
N ALA A 253 19.65 -6.80 -0.16
CA ALA A 253 19.43 -7.14 -1.56
C ALA A 253 19.89 -8.57 -1.89
N GLN A 254 21.05 -8.99 -1.40
CA GLN A 254 21.57 -10.37 -1.59
C GLN A 254 20.66 -11.40 -0.90
N ARG A 255 20.20 -11.12 0.31
CA ARG A 255 19.29 -12.00 1.03
C ARG A 255 17.98 -12.17 0.29
N PHE A 256 17.40 -11.08 -0.20
CA PHE A 256 16.22 -11.15 -1.06
C PHE A 256 16.48 -11.93 -2.36
N ALA A 257 17.62 -11.72 -3.02
CA ALA A 257 17.99 -12.47 -4.20
C ALA A 257 18.16 -13.97 -3.92
N GLN A 258 18.75 -14.34 -2.80
CA GLN A 258 18.92 -15.75 -2.38
C GLN A 258 17.59 -16.41 -2.01
N THR A 259 16.69 -15.67 -1.40
CA THR A 259 15.43 -16.20 -0.89
C THR A 259 14.31 -16.11 -1.93
N LEU A 260 14.23 -15.01 -2.68
CA LEU A 260 13.21 -14.76 -3.70
C LEU A 260 13.76 -14.80 -5.13
N GLY A 261 15.04 -15.10 -5.32
CA GLY A 261 15.70 -15.11 -6.63
C GLY A 261 15.25 -16.22 -7.58
N ALA A 262 14.43 -17.16 -7.09
CA ALA A 262 13.71 -18.11 -7.96
C ALA A 262 12.55 -17.43 -8.70
N TYR A 263 12.17 -16.22 -8.28
CA TYR A 263 11.17 -15.40 -8.93
C TYR A 263 11.84 -14.45 -9.91
N THR A 264 11.12 -14.07 -10.94
CA THR A 264 11.52 -13.07 -11.95
C THR A 264 11.81 -11.68 -11.41
N TYR A 265 11.91 -11.55 -10.11
CA TYR A 265 12.15 -10.34 -9.32
C TYR A 265 13.54 -10.27 -8.68
N ALA A 266 14.45 -11.14 -9.06
CA ALA A 266 15.83 -11.01 -8.60
C ALA A 266 16.33 -9.60 -8.93
N PRO A 267 16.81 -8.84 -7.94
CA PRO A 267 17.34 -7.52 -8.19
C PRO A 267 18.48 -7.65 -9.19
N THR A 268 18.32 -6.99 -10.33
CA THR A 268 19.44 -6.83 -11.25
C THR A 268 20.28 -5.65 -10.76
N PRO A 269 21.58 -5.60 -11.06
CA PRO A 269 22.42 -4.45 -10.69
C PRO A 269 21.87 -3.11 -11.18
N ASN A 270 21.09 -3.11 -12.26
CA ASN A 270 20.51 -1.92 -12.88
C ASN A 270 19.03 -1.68 -12.50
N ALA A 271 18.39 -2.63 -11.86
CA ALA A 271 17.03 -2.55 -11.35
C ALA A 271 16.95 -3.33 -10.03
N PRO A 272 17.52 -2.78 -8.96
CA PRO A 272 17.51 -3.40 -7.64
C PRO A 272 16.14 -3.36 -6.99
N ASP A 273 15.17 -3.02 -7.75
CA ASP A 273 13.78 -3.01 -7.36
C ASP A 273 13.35 -4.46 -7.16
N LEU A 274 13.20 -4.82 -5.88
CA LEU A 274 13.01 -6.18 -5.41
C LEU A 274 11.82 -6.90 -6.00
N ASN A 275 11.02 -6.24 -6.83
CA ASN A 275 9.74 -6.76 -7.17
C ASN A 275 9.27 -6.50 -8.62
N GLY A 276 10.06 -5.93 -9.48
CA GLY A 276 9.66 -5.62 -10.88
C GLY A 276 8.45 -4.68 -10.96
N HIS A 277 8.49 -3.60 -10.17
CA HIS A 277 7.35 -2.93 -9.66
C HIS A 277 6.78 -1.85 -10.49
N THR A 278 5.53 -1.73 -10.16
CA THR A 278 4.78 -0.48 -10.36
C THR A 278 4.49 0.14 -8.99
N PRO A 279 4.35 1.46 -8.89
CA PRO A 279 4.07 2.12 -7.62
C PRO A 279 2.84 1.57 -6.89
N GLY A 280 2.89 1.53 -5.55
CA GLY A 280 1.82 1.04 -4.69
C GLY A 280 1.64 -0.48 -4.62
N TYR A 281 2.58 -1.24 -5.16
CA TYR A 281 2.47 -2.68 -5.39
C TYR A 281 3.72 -3.41 -4.89
N LEU A 282 3.58 -4.38 -4.00
CA LEU A 282 4.70 -5.06 -3.36
C LEU A 282 4.37 -6.50 -2.93
N ASP A 283 5.37 -7.33 -2.79
CA ASP A 283 5.28 -8.62 -2.10
C ASP A 283 5.64 -8.46 -0.62
N ALA A 284 4.73 -7.85 0.16
CA ALA A 284 4.97 -7.54 1.56
C ALA A 284 5.22 -8.78 2.41
N ILE A 285 4.47 -9.86 2.16
CA ILE A 285 4.60 -11.11 2.94
C ILE A 285 5.83 -11.90 2.49
N GLY A 286 6.09 -12.00 1.20
CA GLY A 286 7.32 -12.62 0.68
C GLY A 286 8.56 -11.90 1.21
N ALA A 287 8.53 -10.58 1.29
CA ALA A 287 9.59 -9.79 1.93
C ALA A 287 9.74 -10.14 3.42
N GLY A 288 8.65 -10.21 4.19
CA GLY A 288 8.67 -10.63 5.60
C GLY A 288 9.21 -12.04 5.77
N ILE A 289 8.80 -12.98 4.92
CA ILE A 289 9.31 -14.36 4.94
C ILE A 289 10.83 -14.37 4.63
N ALA A 290 11.28 -13.61 3.64
CA ALA A 290 12.70 -13.52 3.31
C ALA A 290 13.56 -12.96 4.46
N ILE A 291 13.00 -12.13 5.32
CA ILE A 291 13.68 -11.64 6.52
C ILE A 291 13.80 -12.76 7.58
N VAL A 292 12.75 -13.55 7.81
CA VAL A 292 12.75 -14.59 8.86
C VAL A 292 13.44 -15.87 8.42
N VAL A 293 13.49 -16.19 7.15
CA VAL A 293 14.21 -17.35 6.61
C VAL A 293 15.70 -17.03 6.48
N ASP A 294 16.51 -17.62 7.35
CA ASP A 294 17.96 -17.38 7.37
C ASP A 294 18.74 -18.45 6.58
N PRO A 295 19.18 -18.15 5.35
CA PRO A 295 19.93 -19.11 4.54
C PRO A 295 21.29 -19.48 5.11
N ALA A 296 21.82 -18.73 6.08
CA ALA A 296 23.04 -19.10 6.79
C ALA A 296 22.81 -20.18 7.85
N LYS A 297 21.57 -20.37 8.30
CA LYS A 297 21.18 -21.33 9.35
C LYS A 297 20.42 -22.54 8.82
N LEU A 298 20.01 -22.51 7.55
CA LEU A 298 19.20 -23.54 6.91
C LEU A 298 19.95 -24.17 5.74
N SER A 299 19.71 -25.46 5.47
CA SER A 299 20.17 -26.07 4.24
C SER A 299 19.47 -25.44 3.02
N ALA A 300 20.07 -25.54 1.83
CA ALA A 300 19.44 -25.04 0.59
C ALA A 300 18.07 -25.70 0.33
N ALA A 301 17.89 -26.94 0.74
CA ALA A 301 16.62 -27.67 0.64
C ALA A 301 15.57 -27.07 1.59
N ASP A 302 15.96 -26.77 2.83
CA ASP A 302 15.07 -26.18 3.84
C ASP A 302 14.72 -24.74 3.49
N VAL A 303 15.66 -23.94 2.98
CA VAL A 303 15.39 -22.61 2.44
C VAL A 303 14.33 -22.69 1.33
N LYS A 304 14.50 -23.60 0.37
CA LYS A 304 13.54 -23.83 -0.70
C LYS A 304 12.16 -24.27 -0.18
N ALA A 305 12.12 -25.11 0.85
CA ALA A 305 10.88 -25.57 1.46
C ALA A 305 10.18 -24.47 2.26
N ALA A 306 10.95 -23.54 2.85
CA ALA A 306 10.43 -22.44 3.65
C ALA A 306 9.88 -21.27 2.80
N LEU A 307 10.39 -21.11 1.59
CA LEU A 307 10.01 -20.01 0.70
C LEU A 307 8.73 -20.28 -0.07
N PRO A 308 7.95 -19.24 -0.36
CA PRO A 308 6.80 -19.38 -1.22
C PRO A 308 7.22 -19.79 -2.64
N PRO A 309 6.39 -20.59 -3.34
CA PRO A 309 6.73 -21.07 -4.67
C PRO A 309 6.59 -20.02 -5.77
N LEU A 310 5.84 -18.96 -5.51
CA LEU A 310 5.44 -17.92 -6.46
C LEU A 310 5.38 -16.55 -5.76
N PRO A 311 5.54 -15.45 -6.50
CA PRO A 311 5.37 -14.12 -5.95
C PRO A 311 3.94 -13.87 -5.49
N ALA A 312 3.80 -13.30 -4.31
CA ALA A 312 2.51 -13.02 -3.67
C ALA A 312 2.25 -11.51 -3.62
N MET A 313 2.19 -10.92 -4.79
CA MET A 313 2.03 -9.49 -4.95
C MET A 313 0.71 -9.00 -4.39
N VAL A 314 0.76 -7.85 -3.72
CA VAL A 314 -0.41 -7.18 -3.16
C VAL A 314 -0.38 -5.69 -3.46
N ASP A 315 -1.56 -5.11 -3.54
CA ASP A 315 -1.76 -3.68 -3.46
C ASP A 315 -1.76 -3.23 -2.00
N ILE A 316 -1.29 -2.03 -1.71
CA ILE A 316 -1.35 -1.46 -0.37
C ILE A 316 -2.83 -1.29 0.01
N MET A 317 -3.20 -1.76 1.21
CA MET A 317 -4.58 -1.66 1.70
C MET A 317 -4.86 -0.29 2.31
N SER A 318 -6.15 0.10 2.36
CA SER A 318 -6.60 1.15 3.27
C SER A 318 -6.55 0.70 4.74
N VAL A 319 -6.40 1.66 5.66
CA VAL A 319 -6.27 1.35 7.11
C VAL A 319 -7.37 1.97 7.99
N TRP A 320 -8.42 2.53 7.41
CA TRP A 320 -9.61 2.93 8.17
C TRP A 320 -10.52 1.74 8.46
N GLY A 321 -11.40 1.87 9.48
CA GLY A 321 -12.42 0.90 9.84
C GLY A 321 -11.85 -0.49 10.11
N GLN A 322 -10.70 -0.60 10.78
CA GLN A 322 -10.10 -1.92 11.01
C GLN A 322 -10.95 -2.76 11.98
N SER A 323 -11.66 -2.13 12.94
CA SER A 323 -12.59 -2.84 13.84
C SER A 323 -13.73 -3.55 13.11
N ASP A 324 -14.10 -3.10 11.92
CA ASP A 324 -15.14 -3.73 11.10
C ASP A 324 -14.63 -4.94 10.32
N ARG A 325 -13.35 -5.25 10.44
CA ARG A 325 -12.68 -6.37 9.78
C ARG A 325 -12.30 -7.41 10.84
N PRO A 326 -12.85 -8.62 10.77
CA PRO A 326 -12.56 -9.66 11.76
C PRO A 326 -11.12 -10.17 11.70
N ALA A 327 -10.38 -9.84 10.66
CA ALA A 327 -8.96 -10.13 10.52
C ALA A 327 -8.30 -9.12 9.56
N ALA A 328 -6.99 -9.07 9.62
CA ALA A 328 -6.16 -8.23 8.77
C ALA A 328 -5.54 -9.01 7.62
N GLN A 329 -5.00 -8.28 6.64
CA GLN A 329 -4.49 -8.75 5.36
C GLN A 329 -5.60 -9.19 4.40
N TRP A 330 -5.30 -9.25 3.12
CA TRP A 330 -6.24 -9.63 2.08
C TRP A 330 -6.82 -11.04 2.24
N ASP A 331 -6.04 -11.94 2.84
CA ASP A 331 -6.40 -13.34 3.09
C ASP A 331 -6.88 -13.60 4.53
N GLY A 332 -6.98 -12.59 5.38
CA GLY A 332 -7.36 -12.75 6.78
C GLY A 332 -6.36 -13.56 7.60
N SER A 333 -5.10 -13.61 7.20
CA SER A 333 -4.07 -14.44 7.86
C SER A 333 -3.59 -13.91 9.20
N ILE A 334 -3.86 -12.66 9.57
CA ILE A 334 -3.54 -12.07 10.86
C ILE A 334 -4.83 -11.59 11.51
N GLN A 335 -5.23 -12.19 12.62
CA GLN A 335 -6.49 -11.87 13.27
C GLN A 335 -6.38 -10.69 14.22
N ASP A 336 -5.23 -10.55 14.88
CA ASP A 336 -4.98 -9.45 15.80
C ASP A 336 -4.39 -8.23 15.07
N HIS A 337 -4.99 -7.05 15.28
CA HIS A 337 -4.62 -5.82 14.57
C HIS A 337 -3.28 -5.24 15.04
N ALA A 338 -2.93 -5.41 16.32
CA ALA A 338 -1.64 -4.97 16.83
C ALA A 338 -0.50 -5.79 16.22
N HIS A 339 -0.67 -7.11 16.11
CA HIS A 339 0.29 -7.97 15.44
C HIS A 339 0.37 -7.69 13.93
N ARG A 340 -0.72 -7.24 13.30
CA ARG A 340 -0.69 -6.76 11.92
C ARG A 340 0.19 -5.51 11.79
N ASN A 341 0.07 -4.55 12.72
CA ASN A 341 0.87 -3.35 12.73
C ASN A 341 2.35 -3.67 13.00
N LEU A 342 2.63 -4.56 13.96
CA LEU A 342 3.99 -5.08 14.20
C LEU A 342 4.58 -5.76 12.97
N ALA A 343 3.80 -6.57 12.25
CA ALA A 343 4.25 -7.22 11.04
C ALA A 343 4.61 -6.20 9.93
N ALA A 344 3.86 -5.10 9.83
CA ALA A 344 4.16 -4.03 8.90
C ALA A 344 5.45 -3.29 9.29
N GLU A 345 5.63 -2.93 10.56
CA GLU A 345 6.86 -2.33 11.06
C GLU A 345 8.06 -3.26 10.86
N PHE A 346 7.93 -4.55 11.19
CA PHE A 346 8.96 -5.55 10.97
C PHE A 346 9.34 -5.67 9.49
N GLY A 347 8.37 -5.65 8.58
CA GLY A 347 8.61 -5.65 7.14
C GLY A 347 9.46 -4.46 6.67
N VAL A 348 9.37 -3.32 7.32
CA VAL A 348 10.18 -2.12 7.04
C VAL A 348 11.56 -2.19 7.69
N VAL A 349 11.62 -2.53 8.97
CA VAL A 349 12.83 -2.42 9.81
C VAL A 349 13.70 -3.67 9.72
N GLY A 350 13.11 -4.85 9.68
CA GLY A 350 13.79 -6.13 9.56
C GLY A 350 14.42 -6.67 10.85
N ASP A 351 14.30 -5.95 11.95
CA ASP A 351 14.82 -6.35 13.27
C ASP A 351 13.73 -6.18 14.33
N PRO A 352 13.27 -7.25 14.98
CA PRO A 352 12.19 -7.19 15.97
C PRO A 352 12.55 -6.37 17.22
N THR A 353 13.83 -6.20 17.52
CA THR A 353 14.31 -5.45 18.71
C THR A 353 14.34 -3.93 18.46
N ALA A 354 14.22 -3.52 17.22
CA ALA A 354 14.29 -2.11 16.82
C ALA A 354 12.92 -1.52 16.40
N LEU A 355 11.82 -2.24 16.62
CA LEU A 355 10.48 -1.77 16.32
C LEU A 355 10.02 -0.66 17.29
N ASN A 356 9.00 0.10 16.90
CA ASN A 356 8.46 1.18 17.69
C ASN A 356 7.12 0.76 18.33
N MET A 357 7.18 0.02 19.43
CA MET A 357 5.99 -0.47 20.13
C MET A 357 5.04 0.65 20.55
N ASN A 358 5.57 1.81 20.96
CA ASN A 358 4.72 2.98 21.30
C ASN A 358 3.91 3.48 20.09
N ASN A 359 4.46 3.37 18.88
CA ASN A 359 3.70 3.67 17.66
C ASN A 359 2.55 2.66 17.47
N VAL A 360 2.81 1.37 17.66
CA VAL A 360 1.78 0.32 17.57
C VAL A 360 0.66 0.55 18.58
N ASP A 361 1.00 0.86 19.83
CA ASP A 361 0.03 1.11 20.90
C ASP A 361 -0.90 2.30 20.60
N LEU A 362 -0.36 3.35 19.98
CA LEU A 362 -1.13 4.54 19.62
C LEU A 362 -1.93 4.36 18.32
N THR A 363 -1.34 3.70 17.33
CA THR A 363 -1.92 3.66 15.99
C THR A 363 -2.91 2.51 15.79
N THR A 364 -2.85 1.44 16.59
CA THR A 364 -3.81 0.34 16.47
C THR A 364 -5.24 0.81 16.79
N PRO A 365 -5.55 1.35 17.97
CA PRO A 365 -6.90 1.85 18.25
C PRO A 365 -7.30 3.03 17.34
N PHE A 366 -6.33 3.81 16.88
CA PHE A 366 -6.59 4.90 15.93
C PHE A 366 -7.09 4.38 14.58
N THR A 367 -6.41 3.38 13.98
CA THR A 367 -6.83 2.81 12.69
C THR A 367 -8.08 1.94 12.81
N ASP A 368 -8.32 1.33 13.98
CA ASP A 368 -9.54 0.58 14.27
C ASP A 368 -10.78 1.48 14.23
N ALA A 369 -10.69 2.67 14.82
CA ALA A 369 -11.79 3.61 14.92
C ALA A 369 -11.84 4.66 13.81
N MET A 370 -10.80 4.79 12.98
CA MET A 370 -10.71 5.83 11.95
C MET A 370 -11.81 5.65 10.91
N PRO A 371 -12.68 6.64 10.66
CA PRO A 371 -13.67 6.57 9.60
C PRO A 371 -13.02 6.67 8.23
N ALA A 372 -13.69 6.14 7.20
CA ALA A 372 -13.27 6.38 5.83
C ALA A 372 -13.47 7.85 5.45
N PRO A 373 -12.51 8.48 4.75
CA PRO A 373 -12.67 9.86 4.30
C PRO A 373 -13.77 9.95 3.23
N PRO A 374 -14.58 11.02 3.22
CA PRO A 374 -15.67 11.18 2.26
C PRO A 374 -15.15 11.39 0.84
N TYR A 375 -15.91 10.93 -0.13
CA TYR A 375 -15.62 11.17 -1.56
C TYR A 375 -15.57 12.66 -1.85
N PRO A 376 -14.49 13.19 -2.42
CA PRO A 376 -14.28 14.64 -2.48
C PRO A 376 -14.96 15.34 -3.66
N PHE A 377 -15.58 14.60 -4.56
CA PHE A 377 -16.20 15.13 -5.78
C PHE A 377 -17.73 15.03 -5.70
N ASP A 378 -18.43 15.42 -6.74
CA ASP A 378 -19.90 15.42 -6.78
C ASP A 378 -20.46 14.00 -6.98
N ILE A 379 -21.63 13.72 -6.37
CA ILE A 379 -22.40 12.48 -6.49
C ILE A 379 -23.84 12.81 -6.88
N GLU A 380 -24.39 12.09 -7.84
CA GLU A 380 -25.75 12.28 -8.28
C GLU A 380 -26.78 11.71 -7.29
N ASN A 381 -27.57 12.57 -6.65
CA ASN A 381 -28.49 12.20 -5.58
C ASN A 381 -29.48 11.09 -5.97
N GLN A 382 -30.10 11.14 -7.17
CA GLN A 382 -31.07 10.13 -7.56
C GLN A 382 -30.41 8.83 -8.01
N ALA A 383 -29.26 8.91 -8.67
CA ALA A 383 -28.50 7.75 -9.10
C ALA A 383 -28.01 6.93 -7.88
N GLN A 384 -27.41 7.61 -6.87
CA GLN A 384 -26.96 6.91 -5.67
C GLN A 384 -28.08 6.19 -4.91
N LYS A 385 -29.31 6.77 -4.85
CA LYS A 385 -30.46 6.10 -4.21
C LYS A 385 -30.92 4.83 -4.95
N ARG A 386 -30.84 4.82 -6.27
CA ARG A 386 -31.08 3.60 -7.04
C ARG A 386 -29.93 2.61 -6.89
N GLY A 387 -28.70 3.12 -6.87
CA GLY A 387 -27.49 2.34 -6.64
C GLY A 387 -27.46 1.63 -5.28
N GLU A 388 -27.97 2.27 -4.22
CA GLU A 388 -28.12 1.67 -2.90
C GLU A 388 -28.95 0.38 -2.95
N LYS A 389 -30.06 0.37 -3.68
CA LYS A 389 -30.89 -0.83 -3.84
C LYS A 389 -30.13 -1.93 -4.57
N LEU A 390 -29.33 -1.58 -5.58
CA LEU A 390 -28.49 -2.52 -6.31
C LEU A 390 -27.38 -3.08 -5.41
N TYR A 391 -26.71 -2.24 -4.65
CA TYR A 391 -25.71 -2.66 -3.68
C TYR A 391 -26.27 -3.62 -2.64
N ASN A 392 -27.40 -3.29 -2.02
CA ASN A 392 -28.05 -4.12 -1.02
C ASN A 392 -28.47 -5.49 -1.59
N ARG A 393 -28.86 -5.51 -2.86
CA ARG A 393 -29.27 -6.76 -3.53
C ARG A 393 -28.08 -7.65 -3.91
N TYR A 394 -26.98 -7.08 -4.40
CA TYR A 394 -25.91 -7.84 -5.06
C TYR A 394 -24.58 -7.87 -4.30
N CYS A 395 -24.31 -6.94 -3.40
CA CYS A 395 -23.00 -6.73 -2.81
C CYS A 395 -22.99 -6.85 -1.28
N ALA A 396 -23.97 -6.28 -0.59
CA ALA A 396 -23.98 -6.12 0.86
C ALA A 396 -23.84 -7.44 1.64
N SER A 397 -24.41 -8.54 1.14
CA SER A 397 -24.32 -9.84 1.80
C SER A 397 -22.89 -10.35 2.02
N CYS A 398 -21.95 -9.91 1.18
CA CYS A 398 -20.53 -10.23 1.30
C CYS A 398 -19.72 -9.07 1.90
N HIS A 399 -20.06 -7.83 1.57
CA HIS A 399 -19.27 -6.63 1.87
C HIS A 399 -19.79 -5.81 3.04
N GLN A 400 -20.44 -6.43 4.02
CA GLN A 400 -20.87 -5.76 5.25
C GLN A 400 -19.80 -5.81 6.34
N ALA A 401 -19.86 -4.87 7.27
CA ALA A 401 -19.00 -4.84 8.45
C ALA A 401 -19.10 -6.16 9.26
N GLY A 402 -17.98 -6.61 9.81
CA GLY A 402 -17.91 -7.82 10.62
C GLY A 402 -18.02 -9.14 9.84
N ASN A 403 -18.10 -9.12 8.51
CA ASN A 403 -18.12 -10.36 7.72
C ASN A 403 -16.77 -11.08 7.77
N ALA A 404 -16.73 -12.22 8.47
CA ALA A 404 -15.55 -13.07 8.62
C ALA A 404 -15.39 -14.11 7.51
N SER A 405 -16.24 -14.11 6.48
CA SER A 405 -16.23 -15.15 5.45
C SER A 405 -14.93 -15.12 4.64
N ILE A 406 -14.26 -16.26 4.63
CA ILE A 406 -13.13 -16.53 3.74
C ILE A 406 -13.67 -17.25 2.50
N PHE A 407 -13.46 -16.66 1.35
CA PHE A 407 -13.88 -17.22 0.07
C PHE A 407 -12.76 -18.07 -0.53
N PRO A 408 -13.00 -19.38 -0.75
CA PRO A 408 -12.01 -20.25 -1.35
C PRO A 408 -11.57 -19.79 -2.75
N LEU A 409 -10.32 -20.02 -3.10
CA LEU A 409 -9.73 -19.60 -4.38
C LEU A 409 -10.52 -20.04 -5.61
N LEU A 410 -11.01 -21.28 -5.61
CA LEU A 410 -11.83 -21.80 -6.71
C LEU A 410 -13.14 -21.01 -6.91
N SER A 411 -13.68 -20.43 -5.85
CA SER A 411 -14.91 -19.64 -5.95
C SER A 411 -14.63 -18.19 -6.37
N THR A 412 -13.53 -17.60 -5.93
CA THR A 412 -13.17 -16.22 -6.29
C THR A 412 -12.62 -16.09 -7.70
N GLY A 413 -11.90 -17.12 -8.18
CA GLY A 413 -11.22 -17.13 -9.47
C GLY A 413 -10.13 -16.06 -9.61
N THR A 414 -9.77 -15.37 -8.51
CA THR A 414 -8.71 -14.35 -8.51
C THR A 414 -7.32 -14.99 -8.41
N ASP A 415 -6.26 -14.21 -8.57
CA ASP A 415 -4.88 -14.69 -8.45
C ASP A 415 -4.67 -15.40 -7.10
N PRO A 416 -4.21 -16.65 -7.08
CA PRO A 416 -4.14 -17.44 -5.85
C PRO A 416 -2.88 -17.16 -5.01
N ASN A 417 -1.86 -16.55 -5.58
CA ASN A 417 -0.51 -16.56 -5.03
C ASN A 417 -0.46 -16.04 -3.59
N ARG A 418 -1.16 -14.95 -3.30
CA ARG A 418 -1.17 -14.32 -1.96
C ARG A 418 -1.78 -15.24 -0.89
N ALA A 419 -2.79 -16.02 -1.23
CA ALA A 419 -3.46 -16.92 -0.28
C ALA A 419 -2.67 -18.22 -0.02
N ILE A 420 -1.78 -18.63 -0.94
CA ILE A 420 -1.02 -19.88 -0.86
C ILE A 420 0.47 -19.68 -0.52
N ILE A 421 0.88 -18.44 -0.27
CA ILE A 421 2.29 -18.10 0.01
C ILE A 421 2.84 -18.79 1.27
N TRP A 422 1.99 -19.09 2.22
CA TRP A 422 2.36 -19.54 3.55
C TRP A 422 2.90 -20.98 3.57
N LYS A 423 4.04 -21.16 4.22
CA LYS A 423 4.65 -22.47 4.50
C LYS A 423 4.78 -22.65 6.02
N PRO A 424 4.68 -23.89 6.54
CA PRO A 424 4.72 -24.12 7.99
C PRO A 424 5.91 -23.47 8.71
N TYR A 425 7.09 -23.54 8.12
CA TYR A 425 8.29 -22.90 8.67
C TYR A 425 8.17 -21.38 8.76
N SER A 426 7.76 -20.74 7.67
CA SER A 426 7.64 -19.28 7.63
C SER A 426 6.55 -18.76 8.55
N VAL A 427 5.45 -19.50 8.71
CA VAL A 427 4.38 -19.18 9.68
C VAL A 427 4.93 -19.25 11.10
N ALA A 428 5.60 -20.35 11.46
CA ALA A 428 6.18 -20.51 12.81
C ALA A 428 7.24 -19.44 13.12
N ALA A 429 8.12 -19.15 12.17
CA ALA A 429 9.15 -18.13 12.33
C ALA A 429 8.55 -16.72 12.49
N LEU A 430 7.54 -16.37 11.70
CA LEU A 430 6.88 -15.07 11.83
C LEU A 430 6.13 -14.94 13.15
N ARG A 431 5.41 -15.97 13.60
CA ARG A 431 4.79 -16.00 14.94
C ARG A 431 5.80 -15.74 16.05
N GLN A 432 6.94 -16.43 16.01
CA GLN A 432 8.01 -16.25 17.01
C GLN A 432 8.54 -14.81 17.00
N VAL A 433 8.77 -14.24 15.81
CA VAL A 433 9.26 -12.85 15.67
C VAL A 433 8.25 -11.85 16.22
N LEU A 434 6.98 -11.99 15.86
CA LEU A 434 5.93 -11.07 16.30
C LEU A 434 5.68 -11.15 17.81
N ARG A 435 5.71 -12.36 18.40
CA ARG A 435 5.66 -12.52 19.85
C ARG A 435 6.84 -11.84 20.55
N ALA A 436 8.05 -12.03 20.04
CA ALA A 436 9.26 -11.43 20.64
C ALA A 436 9.28 -9.90 20.52
N ALA A 437 8.70 -9.37 19.44
CA ALA A 437 8.60 -7.92 19.21
C ALA A 437 7.54 -7.26 20.10
N CYS A 438 6.48 -7.99 20.44
CA CYS A 438 5.37 -7.47 21.21
C CYS A 438 5.71 -7.36 22.69
N SER A 439 6.16 -6.19 23.11
CA SER A 439 6.68 -5.94 24.46
C SER A 439 5.67 -5.33 25.42
N ASN A 440 4.47 -4.95 24.94
CA ASN A 440 3.39 -4.39 25.74
C ASN A 440 2.28 -5.43 25.97
N PRO A 441 2.17 -6.07 27.15
CA PRO A 441 1.13 -7.07 27.41
C PRO A 441 -0.30 -6.57 27.22
N ALA A 442 -0.56 -5.27 27.46
CA ALA A 442 -1.90 -4.70 27.27
C ALA A 442 -2.35 -4.68 25.80
N THR A 443 -1.39 -4.64 24.87
CA THR A 443 -1.65 -4.62 23.42
C THR A 443 -1.51 -6.02 22.81
N CYS A 444 -0.68 -6.89 23.41
CA CYS A 444 -0.25 -8.16 22.83
C CYS A 444 -0.99 -9.38 23.38
N ASN A 445 -1.86 -9.19 24.36
CA ASN A 445 -2.67 -10.23 24.98
C ASN A 445 -4.16 -9.91 24.83
N HIS A 446 -5.01 -10.86 25.17
CA HIS A 446 -6.43 -10.61 25.36
C HIS A 446 -6.69 -9.60 26.49
N ALA A 447 -7.86 -9.01 26.50
CA ALA A 447 -8.26 -8.03 27.52
C ALA A 447 -8.21 -8.58 28.97
N ASP A 448 -8.31 -9.89 29.13
CA ASP A 448 -8.18 -10.60 30.41
C ASP A 448 -6.71 -10.89 30.79
N GLY A 449 -5.75 -10.47 29.97
CA GLY A 449 -4.31 -10.67 30.16
C GLY A 449 -3.78 -12.03 29.68
N THR A 450 -4.63 -12.91 29.15
CA THR A 450 -4.17 -14.18 28.60
C THR A 450 -3.45 -13.97 27.28
N PRO A 451 -2.34 -14.71 27.00
CA PRO A 451 -1.62 -14.60 25.74
C PRO A 451 -2.50 -15.02 24.55
N LEU A 452 -2.38 -14.30 23.43
CA LEU A 452 -2.99 -14.71 22.17
C LEU A 452 -2.49 -16.10 21.74
N ALA A 453 -3.40 -16.90 21.20
CA ALA A 453 -3.02 -18.19 20.61
C ALA A 453 -2.22 -17.95 19.30
N ASP A 454 -1.44 -18.95 18.89
CA ASP A 454 -0.66 -18.88 17.66
C ASP A 454 -1.50 -18.59 16.42
N ALA A 455 -2.71 -19.13 16.35
CA ALA A 455 -3.64 -18.92 15.26
C ALA A 455 -4.21 -17.49 15.20
N GLU A 456 -4.24 -16.79 16.33
CA GLU A 456 -4.68 -15.39 16.39
C GLU A 456 -3.59 -14.43 15.92
N ILE A 457 -2.32 -14.83 16.01
CA ILE A 457 -1.20 -14.02 15.50
C ILE A 457 -1.04 -14.20 13.99
N VAL A 458 -0.86 -15.44 13.51
CA VAL A 458 -0.77 -15.75 12.07
C VAL A 458 -1.48 -17.06 11.78
N ASN A 459 -2.53 -17.02 10.98
CA ASN A 459 -3.31 -18.19 10.58
C ASN A 459 -3.61 -18.17 9.08
N PRO A 460 -2.86 -18.86 8.24
CA PRO A 460 -3.14 -18.96 6.81
C PRO A 460 -4.53 -19.52 6.54
N THR A 461 -5.33 -18.84 5.72
CA THR A 461 -6.71 -19.19 5.46
C THR A 461 -6.92 -19.96 4.15
N GLY A 462 -5.98 -19.83 3.20
CA GLY A 462 -6.09 -20.43 1.86
C GLY A 462 -7.14 -19.77 0.96
N GLY A 463 -7.64 -18.57 1.31
CA GLY A 463 -8.65 -17.84 0.57
C GLY A 463 -8.50 -16.32 0.71
N TYR A 464 -9.56 -15.59 0.34
CA TYR A 464 -9.61 -14.13 0.47
C TYR A 464 -10.84 -13.68 1.24
N MET A 465 -10.69 -12.60 2.02
CA MET A 465 -11.80 -11.95 2.70
C MET A 465 -12.57 -11.02 1.76
N ALA A 466 -13.90 -10.96 1.94
CA ALA A 466 -14.69 -9.85 1.42
C ALA A 466 -14.64 -8.71 2.45
N LEU A 467 -13.86 -7.68 2.13
CA LEU A 467 -13.71 -6.52 3.01
C LEU A 467 -14.94 -5.60 2.92
N PRO A 468 -15.31 -4.90 4.01
CA PRO A 468 -16.25 -3.78 3.94
C PRO A 468 -15.80 -2.75 2.89
N LEU A 469 -16.76 -2.11 2.21
CA LEU A 469 -16.46 -1.21 1.08
C LEU A 469 -16.36 0.26 1.46
N ASP A 470 -16.29 0.59 2.77
CA ASP A 470 -16.07 1.95 3.23
C ASP A 470 -14.85 2.58 2.56
N GLY A 471 -15.04 3.77 1.97
CA GLY A 471 -13.99 4.47 1.24
C GLY A 471 -13.48 3.72 0.01
N ILE A 472 -14.28 2.84 -0.59
CA ILE A 472 -13.86 2.03 -1.76
C ILE A 472 -13.37 2.91 -2.91
N TRP A 473 -13.90 4.10 -3.07
CA TRP A 473 -13.51 5.05 -4.08
C TRP A 473 -12.00 5.40 -4.03
N ALA A 474 -11.40 5.39 -2.83
CA ALA A 474 -9.99 5.73 -2.61
C ALA A 474 -9.05 4.51 -2.62
N ARG A 475 -9.57 3.31 -2.92
CA ARG A 475 -8.80 2.05 -2.89
C ARG A 475 -8.33 1.58 -4.27
N ALA A 476 -8.51 2.39 -5.32
CA ALA A 476 -8.03 2.05 -6.66
C ALA A 476 -6.49 1.94 -6.68
N PRO A 477 -5.92 1.01 -7.47
CA PRO A 477 -6.55 -0.04 -8.28
C PRO A 477 -7.13 -1.19 -7.44
N TYR A 478 -8.06 -1.95 -8.02
CA TYR A 478 -8.88 -2.92 -7.30
C TYR A 478 -8.36 -4.35 -7.40
N LEU A 479 -8.99 -5.26 -6.62
CA LEU A 479 -8.55 -6.59 -6.23
C LEU A 479 -7.34 -6.54 -5.28
N HIS A 480 -7.03 -7.68 -4.66
CA HIS A 480 -5.93 -7.78 -3.68
C HIS A 480 -4.55 -7.42 -4.25
N ASN A 481 -4.36 -7.60 -5.54
CA ASN A 481 -3.12 -7.30 -6.25
C ASN A 481 -3.19 -6.01 -7.08
N GLY A 482 -4.28 -5.22 -6.95
CA GLY A 482 -4.46 -3.97 -7.68
C GLY A 482 -4.43 -4.14 -9.20
N SER A 483 -4.96 -5.25 -9.71
CA SER A 483 -4.89 -5.62 -11.13
C SER A 483 -6.04 -5.07 -11.98
N VAL A 484 -6.99 -4.36 -11.38
CA VAL A 484 -8.14 -3.74 -12.07
C VAL A 484 -8.16 -2.24 -11.79
N PRO A 485 -8.00 -1.38 -12.79
CA PRO A 485 -7.73 0.04 -12.58
C PRO A 485 -8.90 0.86 -12.02
N THR A 486 -10.16 0.50 -12.35
CA THR A 486 -11.36 1.26 -11.98
C THR A 486 -12.50 0.34 -11.54
N LEU A 487 -13.48 0.85 -10.78
CA LEU A 487 -14.68 0.07 -10.45
C LEU A 487 -15.51 -0.26 -11.68
N ASP A 488 -15.58 0.65 -12.66
CA ASP A 488 -16.24 0.37 -13.94
C ASP A 488 -15.62 -0.86 -14.63
N ALA A 489 -14.29 -0.91 -14.72
CA ALA A 489 -13.59 -2.06 -15.30
C ALA A 489 -13.82 -3.35 -14.48
N LEU A 490 -13.97 -3.25 -13.15
CA LEU A 490 -14.28 -4.40 -12.30
C LEU A 490 -15.65 -4.98 -12.60
N LEU A 491 -16.66 -4.13 -12.74
CA LEU A 491 -18.05 -4.52 -13.00
C LEU A 491 -18.24 -5.02 -14.44
N THR A 492 -17.70 -4.30 -15.41
CA THR A 492 -17.88 -4.62 -16.85
C THR A 492 -17.08 -5.81 -17.35
N LYS A 493 -16.11 -6.31 -16.56
CA LYS A 493 -15.18 -7.36 -16.99
C LYS A 493 -14.32 -6.97 -18.21
N LYS A 494 -14.39 -5.71 -18.65
CA LYS A 494 -13.54 -5.12 -19.72
C LYS A 494 -12.21 -4.69 -19.11
N ARG A 495 -11.44 -5.65 -18.62
CA ARG A 495 -10.22 -5.40 -17.87
C ARG A 495 -9.03 -5.35 -18.82
N PRO A 496 -8.21 -4.29 -18.76
CA PRO A 496 -7.03 -4.20 -19.59
C PRO A 496 -6.00 -5.25 -19.20
N THR A 497 -5.29 -5.80 -20.17
CA THR A 497 -4.13 -6.68 -19.93
C THR A 497 -2.91 -5.89 -19.49
N ARG A 498 -2.86 -4.59 -19.81
CA ARG A 498 -1.80 -3.66 -19.40
C ARG A 498 -2.39 -2.29 -19.12
N PHE A 499 -1.91 -1.64 -18.07
CA PHE A 499 -2.31 -0.29 -17.71
C PHE A 499 -1.23 0.41 -16.88
N TYR A 500 -1.30 1.73 -16.75
CA TYR A 500 -0.35 2.51 -15.96
C TYR A 500 -0.79 2.64 -14.51
N ARG A 501 0.10 2.31 -13.56
CA ARG A 501 -0.05 2.56 -12.12
C ARG A 501 0.83 3.74 -11.69
N GLY A 502 0.48 4.38 -10.56
CA GLY A 502 1.23 5.51 -10.01
C GLY A 502 0.72 6.88 -10.47
N ASN A 503 -0.32 6.93 -11.28
CA ASN A 503 -1.02 8.17 -11.60
C ASN A 503 -1.75 8.75 -10.37
N ILE A 504 -1.96 10.07 -10.36
CA ILE A 504 -2.76 10.78 -9.35
C ILE A 504 -4.04 11.39 -9.96
N THR A 505 -4.11 11.49 -11.28
CA THR A 505 -5.30 11.96 -11.97
C THR A 505 -6.41 10.93 -11.81
N TYR A 506 -7.52 11.36 -11.21
CA TYR A 506 -8.62 10.49 -10.85
C TYR A 506 -9.75 10.62 -11.87
N ASP A 507 -10.28 9.50 -12.33
CA ASP A 507 -11.46 9.42 -13.16
C ASP A 507 -12.69 9.28 -12.27
N GLU A 508 -13.43 10.40 -12.14
CA GLU A 508 -14.62 10.49 -11.29
C GLU A 508 -15.78 9.65 -11.83
N LYS A 509 -15.81 9.35 -13.14
CA LYS A 509 -16.86 8.55 -13.78
C LYS A 509 -16.59 7.04 -13.64
N GLU A 510 -15.36 6.63 -13.94
CA GLU A 510 -14.97 5.21 -13.85
C GLU A 510 -14.64 4.77 -12.41
N VAL A 511 -14.47 5.73 -11.51
CA VAL A 511 -14.07 5.55 -10.09
C VAL A 511 -12.74 4.80 -9.99
N GLY A 512 -11.67 5.56 -10.24
CA GLY A 512 -10.29 5.05 -10.21
C GLY A 512 -9.30 6.03 -10.82
N PHE A 513 -8.05 5.64 -10.98
CA PHE A 513 -7.05 6.52 -11.58
C PHE A 513 -7.03 6.38 -13.11
N THR A 514 -6.63 7.47 -13.80
CA THR A 514 -6.31 7.42 -15.23
C THR A 514 -5.29 6.31 -15.47
N TRP A 515 -5.62 5.35 -16.31
CA TRP A 515 -4.86 4.11 -16.46
C TRP A 515 -4.30 3.86 -17.86
N ASN A 516 -4.89 4.44 -18.90
CA ASN A 516 -4.57 4.19 -20.30
C ASN A 516 -3.33 4.95 -20.79
N LYS A 517 -2.82 5.88 -20.01
CA LYS A 517 -1.59 6.64 -20.27
C LYS A 517 -0.88 6.99 -18.97
N ALA A 518 0.43 7.18 -19.02
CA ALA A 518 1.17 7.78 -17.94
C ALA A 518 0.84 9.28 -17.86
N THR A 519 0.41 9.76 -16.69
CA THR A 519 0.19 11.18 -16.40
C THR A 519 1.32 11.77 -15.56
N ARG A 520 2.28 10.93 -15.16
CA ARG A 520 3.48 11.30 -14.39
C ARG A 520 4.70 10.50 -14.88
N PRO A 521 5.91 11.04 -14.75
CA PRO A 521 7.14 10.33 -15.11
C PRO A 521 7.36 9.02 -14.33
N THR A 522 6.82 8.96 -13.10
CA THR A 522 6.94 7.80 -12.19
C THR A 522 5.85 6.76 -12.42
N ALA A 523 4.85 7.02 -13.27
CA ALA A 523 3.83 6.02 -13.59
C ALA A 523 4.44 4.89 -14.42
N ALA A 524 4.22 3.65 -13.99
CA ALA A 524 4.81 2.46 -14.58
C ALA A 524 3.74 1.53 -15.16
N LEU A 525 4.12 0.82 -16.23
CA LEU A 525 3.23 -0.11 -16.92
C LEU A 525 3.06 -1.41 -16.10
N TYR A 526 1.83 -1.70 -15.71
CA TYR A 526 1.44 -2.94 -15.04
C TYR A 526 0.96 -3.97 -16.07
N ASP A 527 1.48 -5.19 -15.99
CA ASP A 527 1.17 -6.28 -16.91
C ASP A 527 0.43 -7.40 -16.15
N THR A 528 -0.86 -7.57 -16.40
CA THR A 528 -1.72 -8.56 -15.75
C THR A 528 -1.48 -9.99 -16.21
N THR A 529 -0.65 -10.21 -17.20
CA THR A 529 -0.28 -11.55 -17.69
C THR A 529 0.84 -12.20 -16.87
N LYS A 530 1.52 -11.42 -16.04
CA LYS A 530 2.58 -11.93 -15.16
C LYS A 530 1.99 -12.68 -13.97
N SER A 531 2.73 -13.65 -13.45
CA SER A 531 2.35 -14.40 -12.23
C SER A 531 2.19 -13.45 -11.04
N GLY A 532 1.11 -13.59 -10.28
CA GLY A 532 0.75 -12.70 -9.19
C GLY A 532 -0.04 -11.47 -9.60
N ASN A 533 -0.14 -11.17 -10.90
CA ASN A 533 -0.77 -9.97 -11.45
C ASN A 533 -2.12 -10.22 -12.10
N SER A 534 -2.64 -11.45 -12.06
CA SER A 534 -3.88 -11.77 -12.76
C SER A 534 -5.02 -10.84 -12.35
N ASN A 535 -5.73 -10.31 -13.33
CA ASN A 535 -6.93 -9.49 -13.14
C ASN A 535 -8.23 -10.30 -13.22
N LEU A 536 -8.13 -11.62 -13.16
CA LEU A 536 -9.29 -12.52 -13.10
C LEU A 536 -9.94 -12.49 -11.72
N GLY A 537 -11.11 -13.11 -11.63
CA GLY A 537 -11.88 -13.20 -10.40
C GLY A 537 -12.91 -12.10 -10.24
N HIS A 538 -13.76 -12.22 -9.23
CA HIS A 538 -14.90 -11.33 -8.96
C HIS A 538 -15.77 -11.07 -10.21
N SER A 539 -16.00 -12.11 -11.02
CA SER A 539 -16.65 -11.99 -12.32
C SER A 539 -17.78 -13.00 -12.54
N SER A 540 -17.99 -13.90 -11.61
CA SER A 540 -19.06 -14.92 -11.69
C SER A 540 -20.40 -14.34 -11.23
N ARG A 541 -21.50 -15.02 -11.59
CA ARG A 541 -22.84 -14.69 -11.07
C ARG A 541 -22.92 -14.71 -9.53
N LYS A 542 -22.09 -15.52 -8.88
CA LYS A 542 -22.00 -15.57 -7.41
C LYS A 542 -21.59 -14.22 -6.81
N PHE A 543 -20.71 -13.46 -7.49
CA PHE A 543 -20.15 -12.21 -7.00
C PHE A 543 -20.78 -10.95 -7.60
N LEU A 544 -21.34 -11.06 -8.81
CA LEU A 544 -21.93 -9.91 -9.51
C LEU A 544 -23.45 -10.05 -9.71
N GLY A 545 -24.06 -11.13 -9.22
CA GLY A 545 -25.48 -11.41 -9.41
C GLY A 545 -25.81 -11.88 -10.83
N ASP A 546 -27.10 -11.93 -11.14
CA ASP A 546 -27.63 -12.35 -12.45
C ASP A 546 -27.60 -11.24 -13.50
N ILE A 547 -27.10 -10.07 -13.16
CA ILE A 547 -27.03 -8.90 -14.01
C ILE A 547 -25.75 -8.91 -14.86
N ASP A 548 -25.85 -8.56 -16.14
CA ASP A 548 -24.71 -8.27 -16.98
C ASP A 548 -24.42 -6.76 -17.00
N TRP A 549 -23.59 -6.35 -16.06
CA TRP A 549 -23.19 -4.95 -15.89
C TRP A 549 -22.56 -4.32 -17.14
N SER A 550 -22.11 -5.12 -18.10
CA SER A 550 -21.57 -4.61 -19.36
C SER A 550 -22.66 -4.12 -20.32
N CYS A 551 -23.90 -4.54 -20.10
CA CYS A 551 -25.06 -4.20 -20.92
C CYS A 551 -26.06 -3.26 -20.20
N GLU A 552 -25.85 -2.97 -18.92
CA GLU A 552 -26.76 -2.22 -18.06
C GLU A 552 -26.10 -0.91 -17.62
N ASP A 553 -25.81 -0.03 -18.58
CA ASP A 553 -25.04 1.20 -18.35
C ASP A 553 -25.67 2.10 -17.27
N ASP A 554 -27.00 2.26 -17.26
CA ASP A 554 -27.70 3.09 -16.26
C ASP A 554 -27.60 2.48 -14.85
N LYS A 555 -27.81 1.16 -14.71
CA LYS A 555 -27.69 0.50 -13.42
C LYS A 555 -26.25 0.49 -12.92
N ARG A 556 -25.29 0.32 -13.82
CA ARG A 556 -23.86 0.41 -13.47
C ARG A 556 -23.49 1.81 -13.01
N HIS A 557 -23.95 2.85 -13.70
CA HIS A 557 -23.78 4.23 -13.28
C HIS A 557 -24.39 4.46 -11.88
N ASP A 558 -25.63 4.04 -11.67
CA ASP A 558 -26.30 4.16 -10.37
C ASP A 558 -25.50 3.48 -9.25
N LEU A 559 -25.02 2.25 -9.48
CA LEU A 559 -24.20 1.54 -8.50
C LEU A 559 -22.88 2.26 -8.22
N LEU A 560 -22.19 2.78 -9.24
CA LEU A 560 -20.97 3.53 -9.07
C LEU A 560 -21.19 4.81 -8.24
N GLU A 561 -22.30 5.52 -8.47
CA GLU A 561 -22.68 6.71 -7.68
C GLU A 561 -22.91 6.35 -6.20
N TYR A 562 -23.53 5.19 -5.92
CA TYR A 562 -23.68 4.74 -4.54
C TYR A 562 -22.34 4.34 -3.91
N LEU A 563 -21.49 3.59 -4.62
CA LEU A 563 -20.18 3.16 -4.11
C LEU A 563 -19.27 4.34 -3.73
N LYS A 564 -19.48 5.52 -4.33
CA LYS A 564 -18.78 6.76 -3.93
C LYS A 564 -19.23 7.27 -2.55
N THR A 565 -20.41 6.89 -2.08
CA THR A 565 -20.95 7.33 -0.77
C THR A 565 -20.41 6.50 0.42
N LEU A 566 -19.83 5.33 0.15
CA LEU A 566 -19.31 4.40 1.15
C LEU A 566 -17.92 4.85 1.71
#